data_55311decd97f3305a28e1a9d9c0b1a1d
#
_entry.id   55311decd97f3305a28e1a9d9c0b1a1d
#
_cell.length_a   1.000
_cell.length_b   1.000
_cell.length_c   1.000
_cell.angle_alpha   90.00
_cell.angle_beta   90.00
_cell.angle_gamma   90.00
#
_symmetry.space_group_name_H-M   'P 1'
#
loop_
_entity.id
_entity.type
_entity.pdbx_description
1 polymer ?
#
loop_
_entity_poly.entity_id
_entity_poly.type
_entity_poly.pdbx_seq_one_letter_code
_entity_poly.pdbx_strand_id
1 'polypeptide(L)'
;RTLTQLISIFVYVAIFNAYNFIDGIDLNIILETVKSMIIMMFLFNYSDDLMKLMIIIIIILISIVPFNINKKTKVFMGDSGSLIIPVILIFFINQGVLFSEDKNILKYLALIFIYPILDLLRVAIIRIKKGASPFKADKNHLHHIINKITNNHIKSSLIIFNSSLIIQLIL
;
A
#
# COMPACT_ATOMS: atom_id res chain seq x y z
N ARG A 1 16.66 23.64 1.76
CA ARG A 1 16.61 22.56 2.79
C ARG A 1 15.23 22.46 3.43
N THR A 2 14.64 23.54 3.93
CA THR A 2 13.31 23.55 4.60
C THR A 2 12.16 23.12 3.67
N LEU A 3 12.13 23.63 2.43
CA LEU A 3 11.08 23.26 1.45
C LEU A 3 11.10 21.78 1.08
N THR A 4 12.28 21.22 0.85
CA THR A 4 12.45 19.79 0.54
C THR A 4 11.97 18.92 1.70
N GLN A 5 12.28 19.31 2.95
CA GLN A 5 11.80 18.60 4.14
C GLN A 5 10.27 18.64 4.27
N LEU A 6 9.66 19.81 4.01
CA LEU A 6 8.19 19.95 4.04
C LEU A 6 7.52 19.08 2.98
N ILE A 7 8.08 19.05 1.76
CA ILE A 7 7.56 18.18 0.68
C ILE A 7 7.68 16.70 1.09
N SER A 8 8.82 16.29 1.66
CA SER A 8 8.99 14.88 2.11
C SER A 8 7.98 14.51 3.20
N ILE A 9 7.73 15.36 4.17
CA ILE A 9 6.74 15.14 5.22
C ILE A 9 5.35 14.97 4.58
N PHE A 10 4.98 15.87 3.65
CA PHE A 10 3.69 15.79 2.96
C PHE A 10 3.52 14.47 2.19
N VAL A 11 4.57 14.03 1.48
CA VAL A 11 4.56 12.75 0.73
C VAL A 11 4.37 11.57 1.69
N TYR A 12 5.09 11.53 2.80
CA TYR A 12 4.94 10.44 3.78
C TYR A 12 3.55 10.41 4.42
N VAL A 13 3.03 11.58 4.82
CA VAL A 13 1.66 11.68 5.36
C VAL A 13 0.62 11.22 4.34
N ALA A 14 0.80 11.58 3.06
CA ALA A 14 -0.09 11.11 1.99
C ALA A 14 -0.02 9.59 1.81
N ILE A 15 1.17 8.98 1.86
CA ILE A 15 1.37 7.53 1.78
C ILE A 15 0.70 6.83 2.96
N PHE A 16 0.86 7.31 4.18
CA PHE A 16 0.26 6.72 5.39
C PHE A 16 -1.28 6.72 5.29
N ASN A 17 -1.86 7.86 4.91
CA ASN A 17 -3.31 7.95 4.71
C ASN A 17 -3.78 7.07 3.55
N ALA A 18 -3.05 7.04 2.44
CA ALA A 18 -3.40 6.20 1.29
C ALA A 18 -3.43 4.72 1.67
N TYR A 19 -2.45 4.26 2.46
CA TYR A 19 -2.41 2.87 2.93
C TYR A 19 -3.51 2.55 3.93
N ASN A 20 -3.84 3.47 4.83
CA ASN A 20 -4.98 3.33 5.76
C ASN A 20 -6.31 3.23 4.98
N PHE A 21 -6.48 4.01 3.93
CA PHE A 21 -7.72 3.99 3.15
C PHE A 21 -7.93 2.72 2.32
N ILE A 22 -6.89 1.96 1.96
CA ILE A 22 -7.06 0.69 1.25
C ILE A 22 -7.40 -0.49 2.15
N ASP A 23 -7.36 -0.34 3.49
CA ASP A 23 -7.77 -1.36 4.47
C ASP A 23 -9.29 -1.43 4.64
N GLY A 24 -10.05 -1.37 3.56
CA GLY A 24 -11.51 -1.35 3.57
C GLY A 24 -12.20 -2.67 3.21
N ILE A 25 -11.46 -3.67 2.72
CA ILE A 25 -11.96 -5.00 2.35
C ILE A 25 -10.93 -6.09 2.68
N ASP A 26 -11.42 -7.32 2.84
CA ASP A 26 -10.59 -8.46 3.21
C ASP A 26 -9.42 -8.66 2.24
N LEU A 27 -8.27 -8.99 2.76
CA LEU A 27 -7.01 -9.26 2.07
C LEU A 27 -6.34 -8.07 1.35
N ASN A 28 -7.03 -6.97 1.07
CA ASN A 28 -6.53 -5.94 0.18
C ASN A 28 -5.17 -5.39 0.65
N ILE A 29 -5.08 -4.95 1.90
CA ILE A 29 -3.82 -4.41 2.46
C ILE A 29 -2.73 -5.50 2.58
N ILE A 30 -3.10 -6.74 2.93
CA ILE A 30 -2.15 -7.85 3.08
C ILE A 30 -1.52 -8.17 1.72
N LEU A 31 -2.34 -8.33 0.68
CA LEU A 31 -1.87 -8.65 -0.67
C LEU A 31 -0.97 -7.54 -1.23
N GLU A 32 -1.38 -6.28 -1.07
CA GLU A 32 -0.57 -5.14 -1.52
C GLU A 32 0.77 -5.08 -0.79
N THR A 33 0.80 -5.34 0.52
CA THR A 33 2.05 -5.34 1.31
C THR A 33 2.97 -6.48 0.92
N VAL A 34 2.46 -7.70 0.83
CA VAL A 34 3.25 -8.88 0.43
C VAL A 34 3.82 -8.69 -0.98
N LYS A 35 2.99 -8.23 -1.93
CA LYS A 35 3.43 -7.91 -3.29
C LYS A 35 4.55 -6.87 -3.29
N SER A 36 4.38 -5.78 -2.55
CA SER A 36 5.37 -4.70 -2.45
C SER A 36 6.70 -5.21 -1.90
N MET A 37 6.66 -6.05 -0.87
CA MET A 37 7.88 -6.67 -0.32
C MET A 37 8.56 -7.58 -1.33
N ILE A 38 7.81 -8.42 -2.03
CA ILE A 38 8.37 -9.31 -3.07
C ILE A 38 9.02 -8.48 -4.18
N ILE A 39 8.36 -7.44 -4.68
CA ILE A 39 8.93 -6.55 -5.70
C ILE A 39 10.24 -5.92 -5.20
N MET A 40 10.28 -5.42 -3.97
CA MET A 40 11.50 -4.85 -3.40
C MET A 40 12.64 -5.84 -3.28
N MET A 41 12.36 -7.12 -2.95
CA MET A 41 13.37 -8.18 -2.92
C MET A 41 14.03 -8.42 -4.29
N PHE A 42 13.32 -8.16 -5.40
CA PHE A 42 13.88 -8.24 -6.76
C PHE A 42 14.55 -6.93 -7.21
N LEU A 43 14.12 -5.79 -6.71
CA LEU A 43 14.64 -4.49 -7.12
C LEU A 43 15.95 -4.12 -6.44
N PHE A 44 16.19 -4.61 -5.23
CA PHE A 44 17.31 -4.17 -4.41
C PHE A 44 18.17 -5.35 -3.92
N ASN A 45 19.47 -5.11 -3.79
CA ASN A 45 20.40 -6.04 -3.18
C ASN A 45 20.42 -5.82 -1.66
N TYR A 46 19.52 -6.48 -0.94
CA TYR A 46 19.50 -6.43 0.51
C TYR A 46 20.56 -7.38 1.13
N SER A 47 21.02 -7.05 2.33
CA SER A 47 21.79 -8.00 3.13
C SER A 47 20.94 -9.21 3.52
N ASP A 48 21.58 -10.35 3.81
CA ASP A 48 20.90 -11.59 4.23
C ASP A 48 19.96 -11.37 5.42
N ASP A 49 20.34 -10.50 6.37
CA ASP A 49 19.54 -10.25 7.55
C ASP A 49 18.29 -9.41 7.24
N LEU A 50 18.38 -8.43 6.33
CA LEU A 50 17.22 -7.69 5.86
C LEU A 50 16.28 -8.58 5.04
N MET A 51 16.83 -9.47 4.20
CA MET A 51 16.03 -10.45 3.46
C MET A 51 15.28 -11.40 4.41
N LYS A 52 15.94 -11.95 5.43
CA LYS A 52 15.30 -12.76 6.45
C LYS A 52 14.18 -12.01 7.16
N LEU A 53 14.43 -10.74 7.54
CA LEU A 53 13.41 -9.91 8.20
C LEU A 53 12.18 -9.70 7.29
N MET A 54 12.37 -9.42 5.99
CA MET A 54 11.27 -9.30 5.03
C MET A 54 10.46 -10.59 4.94
N ILE A 55 11.13 -11.75 4.86
CA ILE A 55 10.48 -13.07 4.82
C ILE A 55 9.66 -13.31 6.09
N ILE A 56 10.21 -13.00 7.27
CA ILE A 56 9.49 -13.14 8.54
C ILE A 56 8.21 -12.28 8.54
N ILE A 57 8.30 -11.03 8.09
CA ILE A 57 7.14 -10.14 8.02
C ILE A 57 6.09 -10.68 7.03
N ILE A 58 6.51 -11.19 5.87
CA ILE A 58 5.62 -11.83 4.90
C ILE A 58 4.89 -13.03 5.53
N ILE A 59 5.62 -13.89 6.27
CA ILE A 59 5.03 -15.05 6.95
C ILE A 59 3.99 -14.58 7.99
N ILE A 60 4.30 -13.55 8.78
CA ILE A 60 3.36 -12.97 9.74
C ILE A 60 2.10 -12.47 9.04
N LEU A 61 2.22 -11.72 7.94
CA LEU A 61 1.09 -11.21 7.19
C LEU A 61 0.23 -12.34 6.60
N ILE A 62 0.86 -13.38 6.05
CA ILE A 62 0.16 -14.56 5.52
C ILE A 62 -0.56 -15.32 6.64
N SER A 63 0.02 -15.40 7.84
CA SER A 63 -0.62 -16.09 8.99
C SER A 63 -1.92 -15.42 9.46
N ILE A 64 -2.12 -14.13 9.17
CA ILE A 64 -3.34 -13.39 9.50
C ILE A 64 -4.46 -13.70 8.49
N VAL A 65 -4.13 -14.15 7.27
CA VAL A 65 -5.11 -14.37 6.20
C VAL A 65 -6.30 -15.24 6.62
N PRO A 66 -6.14 -16.41 7.26
CA PRO A 66 -7.28 -17.23 7.66
C PRO A 66 -8.27 -16.52 8.59
N PHE A 67 -7.75 -15.64 9.46
CA PHE A 67 -8.58 -14.85 10.38
C PHE A 67 -9.23 -13.65 9.69
N ASN A 68 -8.57 -13.07 8.71
CA ASN A 68 -9.09 -11.92 7.97
C ASN A 68 -10.26 -12.29 7.04
N ILE A 69 -10.24 -13.49 6.45
CA ILE A 69 -11.33 -13.96 5.57
C ILE A 69 -12.47 -14.67 6.30
N ASN A 70 -12.26 -15.08 7.54
CA ASN A 70 -13.25 -15.83 8.30
C ASN A 70 -14.36 -14.91 8.82
N LYS A 71 -15.61 -15.17 8.43
CA LYS A 71 -16.76 -14.36 8.84
C LYS A 71 -17.05 -14.43 10.35
N LYS A 72 -16.68 -15.53 11.04
CA LYS A 72 -16.98 -15.74 12.47
C LYS A 72 -15.94 -15.10 13.40
N THR A 73 -14.66 -15.14 12.99
CA THR A 73 -13.51 -14.68 13.79
C THR A 73 -12.76 -13.56 13.07
N LYS A 74 -13.49 -12.69 12.41
CA LYS A 74 -12.93 -11.68 11.51
C LYS A 74 -12.00 -10.72 12.23
N VAL A 75 -10.75 -10.70 11.79
CA VAL A 75 -9.71 -9.79 12.26
C VAL A 75 -9.33 -8.85 11.12
N PHE A 76 -9.40 -7.55 11.38
CA PHE A 76 -8.88 -6.51 10.48
C PHE A 76 -7.51 -6.05 10.98
N MET A 77 -6.70 -5.47 10.09
CA MET A 77 -5.44 -4.83 10.48
C MET A 77 -5.68 -3.64 11.42
N GLY A 78 -6.78 -2.94 11.23
CA GLY A 78 -7.15 -1.74 11.99
C GLY A 78 -6.17 -0.59 11.74
N ASP A 79 -6.46 0.58 12.30
CA ASP A 79 -5.66 1.79 12.07
C ASP A 79 -4.19 1.60 12.49
N SER A 80 -3.93 0.89 13.58
CA SER A 80 -2.54 0.64 14.02
C SER A 80 -1.77 -0.20 13.01
N GLY A 81 -2.36 -1.27 12.48
CA GLY A 81 -1.73 -2.12 11.48
C GLY A 81 -1.56 -1.41 10.14
N SER A 82 -2.60 -0.75 9.65
CA SER A 82 -2.58 -0.05 8.36
C SER A 82 -1.65 1.17 8.33
N LEU A 83 -1.35 1.78 9.48
CA LEU A 83 -0.39 2.88 9.59
C LEU A 83 1.06 2.39 9.79
N ILE A 84 1.30 1.26 10.46
CA ILE A 84 2.66 0.75 10.66
C ILE A 84 3.24 0.11 9.39
N ILE A 85 2.41 -0.50 8.56
CA ILE A 85 2.84 -1.15 7.32
C ILE A 85 3.60 -0.20 6.39
N PRO A 86 3.10 1.00 6.03
CA PRO A 86 3.84 1.90 5.16
C PRO A 86 5.14 2.38 5.79
N VAL A 87 5.25 2.49 7.13
CA VAL A 87 6.52 2.78 7.81
C VAL A 87 7.55 1.68 7.53
N ILE A 88 7.13 0.41 7.65
CA ILE A 88 7.99 -0.75 7.37
C ILE A 88 8.42 -0.75 5.89
N LEU A 89 7.50 -0.53 4.96
CA LEU A 89 7.83 -0.50 3.52
C LEU A 89 8.80 0.65 3.19
N ILE A 90 8.58 1.85 3.74
CA ILE A 90 9.48 3.00 3.56
C ILE A 90 10.87 2.70 4.14
N PHE A 91 10.94 2.04 5.29
CA PHE A 91 12.21 1.59 5.86
C PHE A 91 12.98 0.71 4.87
N PHE A 92 12.35 -0.32 4.30
CA PHE A 92 13.00 -1.19 3.32
C PHE A 92 13.39 -0.46 2.03
N ILE A 93 12.54 0.45 1.52
CA ILE A 93 12.90 1.29 0.37
C ILE A 93 14.15 2.11 0.68
N ASN A 94 14.23 2.75 1.84
CA ASN A 94 15.40 3.53 2.24
C ASN A 94 16.66 2.65 2.32
N GLN A 95 16.58 1.47 2.93
CA GLN A 95 17.72 0.53 2.98
C GLN A 95 18.13 0.09 1.57
N GLY A 96 17.17 -0.25 0.71
CA GLY A 96 17.45 -0.63 -0.67
C GLY A 96 18.12 0.48 -1.47
N VAL A 97 17.62 1.71 -1.38
CA VAL A 97 18.19 2.88 -2.08
C VAL A 97 19.59 3.23 -1.56
N LEU A 98 19.90 3.03 -0.28
CA LEU A 98 21.24 3.29 0.28
C LEU A 98 22.33 2.46 -0.42
N PHE A 99 22.02 1.22 -0.82
CA PHE A 99 22.95 0.29 -1.45
C PHE A 99 22.79 0.17 -2.97
N SER A 100 21.78 0.84 -3.57
CA SER A 100 21.56 0.87 -5.01
C SER A 100 22.41 1.96 -5.70
N GLU A 101 22.64 1.80 -7.00
CA GLU A 101 23.25 2.84 -7.84
C GLU A 101 22.29 4.01 -8.04
N ASP A 102 21.00 3.71 -8.26
CA ASP A 102 19.94 4.71 -8.39
C ASP A 102 19.48 5.21 -7.02
N LYS A 103 19.81 6.45 -6.70
CA LYS A 103 19.46 7.12 -5.44
C LYS A 103 18.09 7.82 -5.46
N ASN A 104 17.28 7.63 -6.50
CA ASN A 104 16.00 8.31 -6.64
C ASN A 104 14.90 7.64 -5.80
N ILE A 105 14.84 7.97 -4.52
CA ILE A 105 13.84 7.43 -3.58
C ILE A 105 12.39 7.68 -4.04
N LEU A 106 12.12 8.84 -4.69
CA LEU A 106 10.77 9.19 -5.12
C LEU A 106 10.25 8.22 -6.20
N LYS A 107 11.13 7.75 -7.09
CA LYS A 107 10.82 6.73 -8.08
C LYS A 107 10.34 5.44 -7.42
N TYR A 108 11.07 4.96 -6.42
CA TYR A 108 10.73 3.73 -5.72
C TYR A 108 9.48 3.88 -4.83
N LEU A 109 9.30 5.04 -4.18
CA LEU A 109 8.06 5.34 -3.47
C LEU A 109 6.86 5.35 -4.43
N ALA A 110 6.99 6.01 -5.59
CA ALA A 110 5.93 6.03 -6.59
C ALA A 110 5.61 4.62 -7.11
N LEU A 111 6.63 3.80 -7.39
CA LEU A 111 6.45 2.43 -7.87
C LEU A 111 5.76 1.54 -6.82
N ILE A 112 6.25 1.52 -5.60
CA ILE A 112 5.76 0.63 -4.55
C ILE A 112 4.36 1.03 -4.08
N PHE A 113 4.09 2.33 -3.95
CA PHE A 113 2.80 2.85 -3.47
C PHE A 113 1.86 3.30 -4.60
N ILE A 114 2.07 2.83 -5.85
CA ILE A 114 1.32 3.31 -7.02
C ILE A 114 -0.20 3.19 -6.84
N TYR A 115 -0.69 2.03 -6.43
CA TYR A 115 -2.13 1.81 -6.25
C TYR A 115 -2.71 2.67 -5.11
N PRO A 116 -2.19 2.66 -3.87
CA PRO A 116 -2.71 3.51 -2.81
C PRO A 116 -2.70 4.99 -3.18
N ILE A 117 -1.61 5.49 -3.78
CA ILE A 117 -1.46 6.90 -4.15
C ILE A 117 -2.45 7.27 -5.27
N LEU A 118 -2.56 6.46 -6.33
CA LEU A 118 -3.49 6.73 -7.43
C LEU A 118 -4.94 6.72 -6.95
N ASP A 119 -5.31 5.81 -6.06
CA ASP A 119 -6.67 5.78 -5.51
C ASP A 119 -6.95 7.00 -4.62
N LEU A 120 -6.00 7.39 -3.77
CA LEU A 120 -6.10 8.62 -2.97
C LEU A 120 -6.31 9.85 -3.84
N LEU A 121 -5.47 10.04 -4.86
CA LEU A 121 -5.54 11.19 -5.79
C LEU A 121 -6.86 11.17 -6.57
N ARG A 122 -7.25 10.02 -7.09
CA ARG A 122 -8.52 9.85 -7.81
C ARG A 122 -9.71 10.28 -6.96
N VAL A 123 -9.78 9.83 -5.72
CA VAL A 123 -10.88 10.18 -4.80
C VAL A 123 -10.86 11.66 -4.46
N ALA A 124 -9.68 12.23 -4.17
CA ALA A 124 -9.53 13.66 -3.91
C ALA A 124 -10.04 14.52 -5.09
N ILE A 125 -9.66 14.17 -6.33
CA ILE A 125 -10.12 14.86 -7.54
C ILE A 125 -11.64 14.78 -7.70
N ILE A 126 -12.23 13.59 -7.47
CA ILE A 126 -13.69 13.40 -7.55
C ILE A 126 -14.40 14.29 -6.53
N ARG A 127 -13.89 14.38 -5.30
CA ARG A 127 -14.46 15.22 -4.23
C ARG A 127 -14.41 16.71 -4.61
N ILE A 128 -13.25 17.19 -5.06
CA ILE A 128 -13.06 18.58 -5.49
C ILE A 128 -14.04 18.92 -6.64
N LYS A 129 -14.15 18.05 -7.65
CA LYS A 129 -15.09 18.24 -8.77
C LYS A 129 -16.56 18.31 -8.32
N LYS A 130 -16.90 17.70 -7.19
CA LYS A 130 -18.24 17.75 -6.59
C LYS A 130 -18.42 18.90 -5.59
N GLY A 131 -17.45 19.81 -5.48
CA GLY A 131 -17.48 20.92 -4.52
C GLY A 131 -17.34 20.48 -3.06
N ALA A 132 -16.86 19.26 -2.80
CA ALA A 132 -16.67 18.71 -1.47
C ALA A 132 -15.20 18.82 -1.03
N SER A 133 -14.97 18.82 0.29
CA SER A 133 -13.61 18.75 0.85
C SER A 133 -12.90 17.46 0.41
N PRO A 134 -11.62 17.52 -0.03
CA PRO A 134 -10.85 16.34 -0.38
C PRO A 134 -10.64 15.38 0.80
N PHE A 135 -10.79 15.86 2.03
CA PHE A 135 -10.61 15.09 3.28
C PHE A 135 -11.92 14.48 3.80
N LYS A 136 -13.06 14.71 3.14
CA LYS A 136 -14.34 14.14 3.56
C LYS A 136 -14.32 12.62 3.40
N ALA A 137 -14.69 11.89 4.45
CA ALA A 137 -14.82 10.43 4.36
C ALA A 137 -15.96 10.05 3.39
N ASP A 138 -15.70 9.09 2.50
CA ASP A 138 -16.70 8.53 1.58
C ASP A 138 -16.36 7.08 1.18
N LYS A 139 -17.24 6.47 0.38
CA LYS A 139 -17.07 5.12 -0.16
C LYS A 139 -16.69 5.12 -1.66
N ASN A 140 -15.95 6.13 -2.11
CA ASN A 140 -15.54 6.26 -3.52
C ASN A 140 -14.19 5.59 -3.82
N HIS A 141 -13.51 5.01 -2.83
CA HIS A 141 -12.27 4.28 -3.02
C HIS A 141 -12.46 3.08 -3.96
N LEU A 142 -11.44 2.73 -4.73
CA LEU A 142 -11.49 1.72 -5.80
C LEU A 142 -11.97 0.36 -5.27
N HIS A 143 -11.49 -0.06 -4.11
CA HIS A 143 -11.89 -1.32 -3.49
C HIS A 143 -13.40 -1.36 -3.17
N HIS A 144 -14.02 -0.24 -2.78
CA HIS A 144 -15.47 -0.19 -2.58
C HIS A 144 -16.24 -0.28 -3.89
N ILE A 145 -15.74 0.35 -4.97
CA ILE A 145 -16.37 0.32 -6.29
C ILE A 145 -16.33 -1.10 -6.86
N ILE A 146 -15.15 -1.73 -6.83
CA ILE A 146 -14.98 -3.09 -7.33
C ILE A 146 -15.81 -4.07 -6.49
N ASN A 147 -15.85 -3.88 -5.16
CA ASN A 147 -16.65 -4.74 -4.29
C ASN A 147 -18.15 -4.63 -4.54
N LYS A 148 -18.65 -3.47 -4.95
CA LYS A 148 -20.07 -3.33 -5.38
C LYS A 148 -20.37 -4.13 -6.65
N ILE A 149 -19.39 -4.30 -7.55
CA ILE A 149 -19.56 -5.04 -8.80
C ILE A 149 -19.43 -6.53 -8.54
N THR A 150 -18.46 -6.96 -7.75
CA THR A 150 -18.15 -8.37 -7.52
C THR A 150 -18.98 -9.01 -6.43
N ASN A 151 -19.53 -8.21 -5.50
CA ASN A 151 -20.17 -8.66 -4.26
C ASN A 151 -19.32 -9.64 -3.44
N ASN A 152 -17.99 -9.56 -3.56
CA ASN A 152 -17.07 -10.48 -2.91
C ASN A 152 -15.73 -9.78 -2.63
N HIS A 153 -15.38 -9.64 -1.35
CA HIS A 153 -14.16 -8.96 -0.91
C HIS A 153 -12.89 -9.59 -1.51
N ILE A 154 -12.77 -10.93 -1.45
CA ILE A 154 -11.60 -11.66 -1.94
C ILE A 154 -11.42 -11.46 -3.44
N LYS A 155 -12.51 -11.60 -4.23
CA LYS A 155 -12.45 -11.34 -5.68
C LYS A 155 -12.03 -9.91 -5.97
N SER A 156 -12.55 -8.94 -5.22
CA SER A 156 -12.20 -7.53 -5.37
C SER A 156 -10.72 -7.28 -5.11
N SER A 157 -10.20 -7.82 -4.02
CA SER A 157 -8.78 -7.67 -3.66
C SER A 157 -7.85 -8.35 -4.67
N LEU A 158 -8.23 -9.50 -5.22
CA LEU A 158 -7.47 -10.17 -6.28
C LEU A 158 -7.48 -9.38 -7.60
N ILE A 159 -8.59 -8.74 -7.97
CA ILE A 159 -8.65 -7.86 -9.15
C ILE A 159 -7.72 -6.67 -8.96
N ILE A 160 -7.76 -6.02 -7.80
CA ILE A 160 -6.89 -4.89 -7.49
C ILE A 160 -5.42 -5.31 -7.50
N PHE A 161 -5.09 -6.41 -6.83
CA PHE A 161 -3.74 -6.97 -6.79
C PHE A 161 -3.18 -7.20 -8.19
N ASN A 162 -3.92 -7.90 -9.06
CA ASN A 162 -3.47 -8.18 -10.43
C ASN A 162 -3.33 -6.89 -11.24
N SER A 163 -4.28 -5.97 -11.14
CA SER A 163 -4.23 -4.69 -11.87
C SER A 163 -3.03 -3.85 -11.45
N SER A 164 -2.80 -3.72 -10.16
CA SER A 164 -1.67 -2.94 -9.61
C SER A 164 -0.33 -3.62 -9.91
N LEU A 165 -0.25 -4.95 -9.90
CA LEU A 165 0.93 -5.71 -10.27
C LEU A 165 1.30 -5.47 -11.74
N ILE A 166 0.32 -5.53 -12.66
CA ILE A 166 0.57 -5.25 -14.09
C ILE A 166 1.14 -3.84 -14.28
N ILE A 167 0.56 -2.84 -13.61
CA ILE A 167 1.06 -1.46 -13.69
C ILE A 167 2.51 -1.38 -13.17
N GLN A 168 2.82 -2.05 -12.06
CA GLN A 168 4.17 -2.06 -11.48
C GLN A 168 5.21 -2.78 -12.35
N LEU A 169 4.80 -3.77 -13.16
CA LEU A 169 5.70 -4.48 -14.08
C LEU A 169 5.95 -3.73 -15.38
N ILE A 170 5.09 -2.78 -15.75
CA ILE A 170 5.25 -1.94 -16.95
C ILE A 170 6.14 -0.72 -16.66
N LEU A 171 6.19 -0.24 -15.44
CA LEU A 171 6.97 0.93 -15.01
C LEU A 171 8.41 0.57 -14.64
#